data_9594ad1f90bb3da09d18a19ed7dee966
#
_entry.id   9594ad1f90bb3da09d18a19ed7dee966
#
_cell.length_a   1.000
_cell.length_b   1.000
_cell.length_c   1.000
_cell.angle_alpha   90.00
_cell.angle_beta   90.00
_cell.angle_gamma   90.00
#
_symmetry.space_group_name_H-M   'P 1'
#
loop_
_entity.id
_entity.type
_entity.pdbx_description
1 polymer ?
#
loop_
_entity_poly.entity_id
_entity_poly.type
_entity_poly.pdbx_seq_one_letter_code
_entity_poly.pdbx_strand_id
1 'polypeptide(L)'
;IVMGMFASIIRSPMLQHDVTSGAARDLFSSSGLRIPGAILVALTSALIYGIWVVFQPRKRWQALPRETQRSPLLTIPAGALMLIVVLLLPLGFTGFIPAVIALIALYALMGLGLNITLGMAGLLDLGFVAFFAVGAYTTALLTSTGELGIAQWNFFVAIPFAMLAAMGFGLLLGLPILGIRGDYLAIATLGFGEIIAILARSDLLKEYIGGPRGILNVPKPLASLGIDIPPDHWLAGPNQIYYISLVCIVVISFIAIRLRDSRLGRAWVAIREDEDVAEALGL
;
A
#
# COMPACT_ATOMS: atom_id res chain seq x y z
N ILE A 1 12.97 -6.80 16.02
CA ILE A 1 13.80 -8.02 15.99
C ILE A 1 14.01 -8.47 14.53
N VAL A 2 12.94 -8.69 13.72
CA VAL A 2 13.05 -9.14 12.31
C VAL A 2 13.91 -8.18 11.46
N MET A 3 13.70 -6.86 11.55
CA MET A 3 14.54 -5.87 10.85
C MET A 3 16.00 -5.86 11.32
N GLY A 4 16.25 -6.17 12.59
CA GLY A 4 17.62 -6.31 13.12
C GLY A 4 18.37 -7.49 12.51
N MET A 5 17.69 -8.61 12.27
CA MET A 5 18.29 -9.80 11.63
C MET A 5 18.68 -9.54 10.16
N PHE A 6 17.95 -8.65 9.46
CA PHE A 6 18.26 -8.27 8.09
C PHE A 6 19.12 -7.00 7.98
N ALA A 7 19.56 -6.43 9.11
CA ALA A 7 20.33 -5.19 9.13
C ALA A 7 21.62 -5.26 8.28
N SER A 8 22.32 -6.39 8.26
CA SER A 8 23.51 -6.59 7.45
C SER A 8 23.21 -6.63 5.94
N ILE A 9 22.08 -7.23 5.56
CA ILE A 9 21.63 -7.35 4.16
C ILE A 9 21.20 -6.00 3.62
N ILE A 10 20.49 -5.20 4.44
CA ILE A 10 20.02 -3.87 4.06
C ILE A 10 21.15 -2.85 4.07
N ARG A 11 22.10 -2.97 5.00
CA ARG A 11 23.25 -2.05 5.13
C ARG A 11 24.21 -2.12 3.93
N SER A 12 24.46 -3.30 3.42
CA SER A 12 25.44 -3.52 2.34
C SER A 12 25.11 -2.68 1.08
N PRO A 13 23.93 -2.74 0.47
CA PRO A 13 23.60 -1.90 -0.67
C PRO A 13 23.50 -0.40 -0.34
N MET A 14 23.09 -0.04 0.89
CA MET A 14 23.02 1.37 1.29
C MET A 14 24.37 2.04 1.44
N LEU A 15 25.43 1.31 1.79
CA LEU A 15 26.78 1.83 1.90
C LEU A 15 27.50 1.97 0.57
N GLN A 16 27.02 1.32 -0.50
CA GLN A 16 27.60 1.43 -1.85
C GLN A 16 27.22 2.74 -2.56
N HIS A 17 26.15 3.41 -2.13
CA HIS A 17 25.77 4.71 -2.66
C HIS A 17 26.19 5.83 -1.70
N ASP A 18 27.01 6.77 -2.17
CA ASP A 18 27.52 7.89 -1.35
C ASP A 18 26.42 8.72 -0.70
N VAL A 19 25.27 8.88 -1.37
CA VAL A 19 24.11 9.65 -0.89
C VAL A 19 23.42 8.96 0.31
N THR A 20 23.52 7.64 0.41
CA THR A 20 22.83 6.84 1.46
C THR A 20 23.76 6.44 2.61
N SER A 21 25.05 6.64 2.47
CA SER A 21 26.05 6.22 3.45
C SER A 21 25.86 6.90 4.83
N GLY A 22 25.46 8.17 4.85
CA GLY A 22 25.15 8.90 6.08
C GLY A 22 23.96 8.30 6.83
N ALA A 23 22.83 8.13 6.13
CA ALA A 23 21.62 7.55 6.71
C ALA A 23 21.82 6.09 7.17
N ALA A 24 22.60 5.31 6.42
CA ALA A 24 22.92 3.93 6.81
C ALA A 24 23.76 3.88 8.09
N ARG A 25 24.71 4.81 8.28
CA ARG A 25 25.51 4.91 9.51
C ARG A 25 24.70 5.34 10.71
N ASP A 26 23.70 6.19 10.52
CA ASP A 26 22.85 6.70 11.58
C ASP A 26 21.80 5.67 12.03
N LEU A 27 21.34 4.82 11.14
CA LEU A 27 20.30 3.82 11.43
C LEU A 27 20.84 2.46 11.83
N PHE A 28 22.01 2.06 11.31
CA PHE A 28 22.57 0.74 11.50
C PHE A 28 23.96 0.77 12.13
N SER A 29 24.19 -0.08 13.13
CA SER A 29 25.52 -0.37 13.66
C SER A 29 25.98 -1.75 13.17
N SER A 30 27.23 -2.10 13.45
CA SER A 30 27.77 -3.43 13.13
C SER A 30 27.03 -4.58 13.83
N SER A 31 26.34 -4.27 14.92
CA SER A 31 25.59 -5.23 15.75
C SER A 31 24.06 -5.14 15.60
N GLY A 32 23.52 -4.28 14.70
CA GLY A 32 22.08 -4.14 14.48
C GLY A 32 21.62 -2.70 14.28
N LEU A 33 20.36 -2.44 14.64
CA LEU A 33 19.76 -1.10 14.57
C LEU A 33 20.29 -0.19 15.68
N ARG A 34 20.70 1.02 15.33
CA ARG A 34 20.97 2.07 16.32
C ARG A 34 19.66 2.61 16.91
N ILE A 35 19.77 3.33 18.03
CA ILE A 35 18.63 3.94 18.74
C ILE A 35 17.64 4.67 17.80
N PRO A 36 18.05 5.56 16.86
CA PRO A 36 17.11 6.21 15.96
C PRO A 36 16.40 5.23 15.02
N GLY A 37 17.07 4.18 14.54
CA GLY A 37 16.44 3.12 13.74
C GLY A 37 15.43 2.29 14.55
N ALA A 38 15.76 1.99 15.81
CA ALA A 38 14.85 1.28 16.71
C ALA A 38 13.60 2.12 17.06
N ILE A 39 13.78 3.43 17.26
CA ILE A 39 12.67 4.37 17.49
C ILE A 39 11.77 4.42 16.25
N LEU A 40 12.32 4.47 15.05
CA LEU A 40 11.56 4.50 13.80
C LEU A 40 10.71 3.22 13.63
N VAL A 41 11.28 2.05 13.90
CA VAL A 41 10.54 0.78 13.88
C VAL A 41 9.48 0.72 14.98
N ALA A 42 9.78 1.23 16.17
CA ALA A 42 8.80 1.30 17.26
C ALA A 42 7.65 2.27 16.93
N LEU A 43 7.94 3.43 16.34
CA LEU A 43 6.93 4.40 15.92
C LEU A 43 6.04 3.86 14.80
N THR A 44 6.62 3.21 13.78
CA THR A 44 5.83 2.62 12.69
C THR A 44 4.95 1.46 13.17
N SER A 45 5.45 0.61 14.06
CA SER A 45 4.65 -0.46 14.65
C SER A 45 3.57 0.06 15.60
N ALA A 46 3.85 1.11 16.38
CA ALA A 46 2.86 1.79 17.20
C ALA A 46 1.77 2.47 16.35
N LEU A 47 2.16 3.01 15.21
CA LEU A 47 1.27 3.63 14.22
C LEU A 47 0.32 2.59 13.60
N ILE A 48 0.86 1.47 13.14
CA ILE A 48 0.05 0.35 12.62
C ILE A 48 -0.91 -0.17 13.68
N TYR A 49 -0.43 -0.35 14.92
CA TYR A 49 -1.26 -0.76 16.04
C TYR A 49 -2.33 0.26 16.38
N GLY A 50 -2.00 1.55 16.38
CA GLY A 50 -2.95 2.64 16.64
C GLY A 50 -4.03 2.74 15.56
N ILE A 51 -3.68 2.63 14.27
CA ILE A 51 -4.64 2.53 13.16
C ILE A 51 -5.56 1.33 13.41
N TRP A 52 -4.99 0.18 13.71
CA TRP A 52 -5.75 -1.03 13.99
C TRP A 52 -6.72 -0.86 15.18
N VAL A 53 -6.31 -0.18 16.26
CA VAL A 53 -7.15 0.12 17.41
C VAL A 53 -8.27 1.11 17.09
N VAL A 54 -7.99 2.14 16.30
CA VAL A 54 -9.00 3.14 15.87
C VAL A 54 -10.05 2.51 14.95
N PHE A 55 -9.65 1.57 14.10
CA PHE A 55 -10.54 0.89 13.17
C PHE A 55 -11.21 -0.38 13.75
N GLN A 56 -10.98 -0.72 15.01
CA GLN A 56 -11.70 -1.83 15.64
C GLN A 56 -13.21 -1.52 15.77
N PRO A 57 -14.10 -2.46 15.38
CA PRO A 57 -15.52 -2.24 15.48
C PRO A 57 -15.95 -2.09 16.96
N ARG A 58 -16.78 -1.08 17.23
CA ARG A 58 -17.33 -0.77 18.56
C ARG A 58 -17.87 -2.00 19.34
N LYS A 59 -18.32 -3.05 18.65
CA LYS A 59 -18.82 -4.29 19.28
C LYS A 59 -17.76 -5.03 20.10
N ARG A 60 -16.50 -4.96 19.72
CA ARG A 60 -15.42 -5.62 20.48
C ARG A 60 -15.05 -4.84 21.74
N TRP A 61 -15.28 -3.54 21.75
CA TRP A 61 -15.09 -2.68 22.93
C TRP A 61 -16.11 -2.95 24.04
N GLN A 62 -17.33 -3.40 23.69
CA GLN A 62 -18.38 -3.74 24.67
C GLN A 62 -18.11 -5.07 25.37
N ALA A 63 -17.26 -5.94 24.81
CA ALA A 63 -16.87 -7.21 25.43
C ALA A 63 -15.68 -7.09 26.40
N LEU A 64 -15.01 -5.92 26.46
CA LEU A 64 -13.94 -5.66 27.42
C LEU A 64 -14.53 -5.25 28.78
N PRO A 65 -13.92 -5.68 29.91
CA PRO A 65 -14.31 -5.21 31.23
C PRO A 65 -14.36 -3.69 31.27
N ARG A 66 -15.35 -3.12 31.95
CA ARG A 66 -15.57 -1.67 32.05
C ARG A 66 -14.35 -0.88 32.54
N GLU A 67 -13.46 -1.52 33.28
CA GLU A 67 -12.20 -0.92 33.76
C GLU A 67 -11.20 -0.61 32.62
N THR A 68 -11.29 -1.30 31.46
CA THR A 68 -10.39 -1.09 30.32
C THR A 68 -10.98 -0.12 29.30
N GLN A 69 -12.23 0.36 29.51
CA GLN A 69 -12.81 1.43 28.69
C GLN A 69 -12.07 2.74 29.03
N ARG A 70 -11.01 3.00 28.28
CA ARG A 70 -10.32 4.30 28.34
C ARG A 70 -11.34 5.40 28.11
N SER A 71 -11.37 6.36 29.05
CA SER A 71 -12.21 7.54 28.95
C SER A 71 -12.04 8.19 27.57
N PRO A 72 -13.12 8.62 26.89
CA PRO A 72 -13.03 9.30 25.60
C PRO A 72 -12.11 10.53 25.65
N LEU A 73 -11.88 11.07 26.84
CA LEU A 73 -10.94 12.16 27.11
C LEU A 73 -9.47 11.83 26.78
N LEU A 74 -9.05 10.56 26.80
CA LEU A 74 -7.70 10.10 26.51
C LEU A 74 -7.56 9.55 25.07
N THR A 75 -8.62 9.01 24.49
CA THR A 75 -8.57 8.40 23.15
C THR A 75 -8.55 9.45 22.05
N ILE A 76 -9.27 10.57 22.22
CA ILE A 76 -9.29 11.67 21.25
C ILE A 76 -7.91 12.33 21.10
N PRO A 77 -7.24 12.79 22.21
CA PRO A 77 -5.92 13.41 22.08
C PRO A 77 -4.85 12.41 21.62
N ALA A 78 -4.94 11.14 22.00
CA ALA A 78 -4.02 10.11 21.52
C ALA A 78 -4.16 9.88 20.00
N GLY A 79 -5.39 9.85 19.48
CA GLY A 79 -5.66 9.76 18.04
C GLY A 79 -5.18 10.99 17.28
N ALA A 80 -5.40 12.20 17.84
CA ALA A 80 -4.93 13.45 17.26
C ALA A 80 -3.39 13.52 17.24
N LEU A 81 -2.74 13.15 18.34
CA LEU A 81 -1.28 13.11 18.41
C LEU A 81 -0.71 12.12 17.38
N MET A 82 -1.32 10.95 17.25
CA MET A 82 -0.91 9.98 16.27
C MET A 82 -1.05 10.50 14.83
N LEU A 83 -2.17 11.16 14.51
CA LEU A 83 -2.38 11.77 13.21
C LEU A 83 -1.32 12.83 12.91
N ILE A 84 -0.97 13.68 13.89
CA ILE A 84 0.08 14.68 13.77
C ILE A 84 1.43 14.00 13.52
N VAL A 85 1.77 12.95 14.26
CA VAL A 85 3.02 12.18 14.06
C VAL A 85 3.08 11.62 12.64
N VAL A 86 1.99 11.02 12.13
CA VAL A 86 1.91 10.50 10.77
C VAL A 86 2.15 11.61 9.74
N LEU A 87 1.48 12.76 9.90
CA LEU A 87 1.61 13.88 8.97
C LEU A 87 3.02 14.49 8.95
N LEU A 88 3.68 14.56 10.11
CA LEU A 88 5.01 15.16 10.25
C LEU A 88 6.16 14.16 10.00
N LEU A 89 5.84 12.86 9.90
CA LEU A 89 6.85 11.79 9.84
C LEU A 89 7.89 11.98 8.72
N PRO A 90 7.54 12.31 7.47
CA PRO A 90 8.54 12.50 6.41
C PRO A 90 9.37 13.77 6.58
N LEU A 91 8.89 14.77 7.34
CA LEU A 91 9.60 16.04 7.53
C LEU A 91 10.78 15.91 8.49
N GLY A 92 10.76 14.92 9.38
CA GLY A 92 11.83 14.68 10.34
C GLY A 92 13.07 14.00 9.75
N PHE A 93 13.03 13.61 8.47
CA PHE A 93 14.09 12.82 7.86
C PHE A 93 14.50 13.38 6.50
N THR A 94 15.77 13.22 6.18
CA THR A 94 16.36 13.60 4.89
C THR A 94 16.97 12.38 4.18
N GLY A 95 17.34 12.53 2.92
CA GLY A 95 18.02 11.49 2.15
C GLY A 95 17.09 10.34 1.73
N PHE A 96 17.46 9.10 2.01
CA PHE A 96 16.76 7.88 1.56
C PHE A 96 15.49 7.57 2.38
N ILE A 97 15.43 7.98 3.63
CA ILE A 97 14.36 7.60 4.57
C ILE A 97 12.96 8.00 4.09
N PRO A 98 12.72 9.21 3.55
CA PRO A 98 11.43 9.58 2.98
C PRO A 98 10.93 8.63 1.89
N ALA A 99 11.83 8.08 1.06
CA ALA A 99 11.46 7.10 0.04
C ALA A 99 10.97 5.78 0.66
N VAL A 100 11.62 5.33 1.73
CA VAL A 100 11.18 4.13 2.48
C VAL A 100 9.82 4.36 3.14
N ILE A 101 9.60 5.53 3.72
CA ILE A 101 8.32 5.90 4.34
C ILE A 101 7.20 5.94 3.30
N ALA A 102 7.46 6.51 2.11
CA ALA A 102 6.51 6.51 1.00
C ALA A 102 6.18 5.08 0.54
N LEU A 103 7.19 4.22 0.46
CA LEU A 103 6.99 2.81 0.11
C LEU A 103 6.13 2.08 1.16
N ILE A 104 6.37 2.31 2.44
CA ILE A 104 5.55 1.76 3.52
C ILE A 104 4.09 2.20 3.39
N ALA A 105 3.84 3.46 3.06
CA ALA A 105 2.49 3.99 2.85
C ALA A 105 1.79 3.31 1.66
N LEU A 106 2.52 3.07 0.56
CA LEU A 106 1.99 2.31 -0.59
C LEU A 106 1.65 0.88 -0.22
N TYR A 107 2.52 0.16 0.50
CA TYR A 107 2.21 -1.18 0.99
C TYR A 107 1.04 -1.22 1.97
N ALA A 108 0.90 -0.21 2.81
CA ALA A 108 -0.26 -0.09 3.69
C ALA A 108 -1.57 0.09 2.89
N LEU A 109 -1.53 0.90 1.82
CA LEU A 109 -2.65 1.08 0.91
C LEU A 109 -3.03 -0.25 0.20
N MET A 110 -2.04 -1.00 -0.27
CA MET A 110 -2.25 -2.33 -0.85
C MET A 110 -2.86 -3.30 0.17
N GLY A 111 -2.38 -3.29 1.41
CA GLY A 111 -2.91 -4.10 2.50
C GLY A 111 -4.36 -3.77 2.85
N LEU A 112 -4.77 -2.49 2.73
CA LEU A 112 -6.19 -2.11 2.87
C LEU A 112 -7.05 -2.69 1.75
N GLY A 113 -6.56 -2.69 0.51
CA GLY A 113 -7.24 -3.36 -0.60
C GLY A 113 -7.42 -4.86 -0.35
N LEU A 114 -6.35 -5.53 0.06
CA LEU A 114 -6.39 -6.95 0.43
C LEU A 114 -7.35 -7.23 1.60
N ASN A 115 -7.46 -6.31 2.56
CA ASN A 115 -8.39 -6.45 3.68
C ASN A 115 -9.87 -6.44 3.25
N ILE A 116 -10.20 -5.84 2.12
CA ILE A 116 -11.57 -5.91 1.57
C ILE A 116 -11.88 -7.33 1.08
N THR A 117 -10.98 -7.93 0.31
CA THR A 117 -11.15 -9.28 -0.24
C THR A 117 -11.04 -10.35 0.84
N LEU A 118 -9.95 -10.38 1.58
CA LEU A 118 -9.71 -11.37 2.62
C LEU A 118 -10.56 -11.13 3.86
N GLY A 119 -10.68 -9.87 4.30
CA GLY A 119 -11.34 -9.52 5.55
C GLY A 119 -12.87 -9.60 5.48
N MET A 120 -13.48 -9.24 4.34
CA MET A 120 -14.93 -9.23 4.18
C MET A 120 -15.42 -10.49 3.44
N ALA A 121 -14.85 -10.81 2.28
CA ALA A 121 -15.29 -11.93 1.47
C ALA A 121 -14.64 -13.27 1.88
N GLY A 122 -13.58 -13.26 2.67
CA GLY A 122 -12.87 -14.47 3.10
C GLY A 122 -12.04 -15.14 2.00
N LEU A 123 -11.92 -14.49 0.84
CA LEU A 123 -11.18 -15.02 -0.30
C LEU A 123 -9.69 -14.72 -0.15
N LEU A 124 -8.87 -15.77 -0.10
CA LEU A 124 -7.42 -15.64 -0.03
C LEU A 124 -6.87 -15.36 -1.43
N ASP A 125 -6.82 -14.07 -1.79
CA ASP A 125 -6.23 -13.61 -3.04
C ASP A 125 -4.78 -13.19 -2.81
N LEU A 126 -3.83 -13.98 -3.31
CA LEU A 126 -2.40 -13.68 -3.25
C LEU A 126 -1.89 -12.99 -4.53
N GLY A 127 -2.74 -12.85 -5.54
CA GLY A 127 -2.44 -12.21 -6.81
C GLY A 127 -2.66 -10.70 -6.85
N PHE A 128 -3.08 -10.08 -5.75
CA PHE A 128 -3.40 -8.64 -5.71
C PHE A 128 -2.24 -7.73 -6.16
N VAL A 129 -0.99 -8.21 -6.06
CA VAL A 129 0.21 -7.51 -6.56
C VAL A 129 0.16 -7.33 -8.08
N ALA A 130 -0.49 -8.25 -8.81
CA ALA A 130 -0.67 -8.12 -10.26
C ALA A 130 -1.54 -6.91 -10.62
N PHE A 131 -2.62 -6.66 -9.89
CA PHE A 131 -3.49 -5.50 -10.11
C PHE A 131 -2.77 -4.19 -9.82
N PHE A 132 -1.93 -4.17 -8.78
CA PHE A 132 -1.05 -3.04 -8.50
C PHE A 132 -0.08 -2.79 -9.65
N ALA A 133 0.56 -3.84 -10.19
CA ALA A 133 1.47 -3.73 -11.32
C ALA A 133 0.75 -3.16 -12.56
N VAL A 134 -0.43 -3.69 -12.92
CA VAL A 134 -1.22 -3.19 -14.05
C VAL A 134 -1.56 -1.72 -13.87
N GLY A 135 -2.04 -1.31 -12.68
CA GLY A 135 -2.33 0.09 -12.38
C GLY A 135 -1.10 1.00 -12.49
N ALA A 136 0.04 0.55 -11.94
CA ALA A 136 1.29 1.29 -11.97
C ALA A 136 1.84 1.47 -13.39
N TYR A 137 1.87 0.39 -14.19
CA TYR A 137 2.32 0.46 -15.59
C TYR A 137 1.38 1.30 -16.44
N THR A 138 0.06 1.19 -16.26
CA THR A 138 -0.92 2.03 -16.96
C THR A 138 -0.71 3.51 -16.64
N THR A 139 -0.54 3.85 -15.36
CA THR A 139 -0.25 5.22 -14.96
C THR A 139 1.06 5.70 -15.58
N ALA A 140 2.11 4.89 -15.53
CA ALA A 140 3.41 5.24 -16.08
C ALA A 140 3.36 5.46 -17.61
N LEU A 141 2.69 4.59 -18.37
CA LEU A 141 2.50 4.74 -19.82
C LEU A 141 1.73 5.99 -20.20
N LEU A 142 0.69 6.34 -19.44
CA LEU A 142 -0.12 7.52 -19.71
C LEU A 142 0.55 8.83 -19.33
N THR A 143 1.46 8.82 -18.35
CA THR A 143 2.07 10.04 -17.82
C THR A 143 3.52 10.26 -18.25
N SER A 144 4.25 9.20 -18.65
CA SER A 144 5.65 9.32 -19.05
C SER A 144 5.87 10.29 -20.20
N THR A 145 6.94 11.09 -20.07
CA THR A 145 7.46 11.97 -21.13
C THR A 145 8.57 11.30 -21.94
N GLY A 146 8.91 10.05 -21.64
CA GLY A 146 9.91 9.24 -22.35
C GLY A 146 9.38 8.58 -23.61
N GLU A 147 10.20 7.77 -24.26
CA GLU A 147 9.91 7.08 -25.53
C GLU A 147 8.67 6.16 -25.46
N LEU A 148 8.39 5.59 -24.29
CA LEU A 148 7.25 4.70 -24.06
C LEU A 148 5.98 5.44 -23.62
N GLY A 149 6.04 6.75 -23.43
CA GLY A 149 4.89 7.55 -23.03
C GLY A 149 3.88 7.67 -24.17
N ILE A 150 2.63 7.24 -23.93
CA ILE A 150 1.58 7.23 -24.96
C ILE A 150 0.89 8.59 -25.05
N ALA A 151 0.54 9.20 -23.92
CA ALA A 151 -0.39 10.35 -23.91
C ALA A 151 0.13 11.58 -23.16
N GLN A 152 1.18 11.43 -22.34
CA GLN A 152 1.75 12.50 -21.51
C GLN A 152 0.69 13.24 -20.66
N TRP A 153 -0.28 12.48 -20.16
CA TRP A 153 -1.38 13.04 -19.37
C TRP A 153 -0.91 13.42 -17.98
N ASN A 154 -1.71 14.29 -17.37
CA ASN A 154 -1.55 14.62 -15.97
C ASN A 154 -1.77 13.37 -15.10
N PHE A 155 -0.95 13.22 -14.05
CA PHE A 155 -1.02 12.10 -13.11
C PHE A 155 -2.44 11.86 -12.55
N PHE A 156 -3.14 12.93 -12.16
CA PHE A 156 -4.48 12.81 -11.59
C PHE A 156 -5.54 12.37 -12.61
N VAL A 157 -5.35 12.72 -13.88
CA VAL A 157 -6.20 12.25 -14.98
C VAL A 157 -5.91 10.79 -15.30
N ALA A 158 -4.67 10.35 -15.18
CA ALA A 158 -4.27 8.96 -15.43
C ALA A 158 -4.81 7.97 -14.38
N ILE A 159 -5.01 8.40 -13.12
CA ILE A 159 -5.50 7.54 -12.03
C ILE A 159 -6.82 6.81 -12.37
N PRO A 160 -7.90 7.48 -12.80
CA PRO A 160 -9.15 6.80 -13.14
C PRO A 160 -8.98 5.74 -14.23
N PHE A 161 -8.14 6.01 -15.24
CA PHE A 161 -7.87 5.05 -16.31
C PHE A 161 -7.06 3.86 -15.81
N ALA A 162 -6.09 4.09 -14.94
CA ALA A 162 -5.34 3.02 -14.28
C ALA A 162 -6.24 2.16 -13.39
N MET A 163 -7.20 2.76 -12.69
CA MET A 163 -8.21 2.02 -11.91
C MET A 163 -9.11 1.17 -12.82
N LEU A 164 -9.58 1.72 -13.94
CA LEU A 164 -10.38 0.97 -14.92
C LEU A 164 -9.58 -0.16 -15.55
N ALA A 165 -8.31 0.05 -15.88
CA ALA A 165 -7.43 -0.99 -16.42
C ALA A 165 -7.21 -2.12 -15.39
N ALA A 166 -6.91 -1.78 -14.13
CA ALA A 166 -6.76 -2.77 -13.06
C ALA A 166 -8.06 -3.53 -12.79
N MET A 167 -9.22 -2.85 -12.83
CA MET A 167 -10.53 -3.48 -12.68
C MET A 167 -10.84 -4.41 -13.87
N GLY A 168 -10.61 -3.99 -15.10
CA GLY A 168 -10.78 -4.81 -16.30
C GLY A 168 -9.88 -6.05 -16.28
N PHE A 169 -8.63 -5.89 -15.85
CA PHE A 169 -7.70 -6.98 -15.67
C PHE A 169 -8.15 -7.94 -14.55
N GLY A 170 -8.70 -7.39 -13.45
CA GLY A 170 -9.29 -8.18 -12.39
C GLY A 170 -10.49 -9.02 -12.85
N LEU A 171 -11.37 -8.46 -13.70
CA LEU A 171 -12.46 -9.21 -14.30
C LEU A 171 -11.94 -10.32 -15.22
N LEU A 172 -10.94 -10.01 -16.04
CA LEU A 172 -10.35 -10.98 -16.98
C LEU A 172 -9.69 -12.16 -16.25
N LEU A 173 -8.98 -11.90 -15.15
CA LEU A 173 -8.39 -12.97 -14.32
C LEU A 173 -9.44 -13.67 -13.45
N GLY A 174 -10.44 -12.95 -12.98
CA GLY A 174 -11.49 -13.49 -12.12
C GLY A 174 -12.37 -14.50 -12.83
N LEU A 175 -12.71 -14.27 -14.11
CA LEU A 175 -13.60 -15.16 -14.88
C LEU A 175 -13.14 -16.63 -14.91
N PRO A 176 -11.88 -16.98 -15.24
CA PRO A 176 -11.44 -18.38 -15.24
C PRO A 176 -11.30 -18.97 -13.83
N ILE A 177 -11.24 -18.13 -12.79
CA ILE A 177 -11.09 -18.55 -11.41
C ILE A 177 -12.45 -18.78 -10.75
N LEU A 178 -13.55 -18.30 -11.35
CA LEU A 178 -14.91 -18.55 -10.86
C LEU A 178 -15.14 -20.07 -10.72
N GLY A 179 -15.46 -20.50 -9.49
CA GLY A 179 -15.66 -21.92 -9.16
C GLY A 179 -14.46 -22.60 -8.51
N ILE A 180 -13.30 -21.97 -8.47
CA ILE A 180 -12.16 -22.46 -7.68
C ILE A 180 -12.34 -21.96 -6.23
N ARG A 181 -12.31 -22.91 -5.28
CA ARG A 181 -12.57 -22.61 -3.87
C ARG A 181 -11.35 -22.88 -2.98
N GLY A 182 -11.29 -22.17 -1.86
CA GLY A 182 -10.30 -22.42 -0.81
C GLY A 182 -8.84 -22.21 -1.25
N ASP A 183 -7.98 -23.14 -0.88
CA ASP A 183 -6.53 -23.05 -1.07
C ASP A 183 -6.10 -23.05 -2.55
N TYR A 184 -6.90 -23.68 -3.43
CA TYR A 184 -6.63 -23.66 -4.87
C TYR A 184 -6.77 -22.27 -5.48
N LEU A 185 -7.68 -21.44 -4.95
CA LEU A 185 -7.82 -20.04 -5.35
C LEU A 185 -6.53 -19.28 -5.02
N ALA A 186 -6.00 -19.46 -3.81
CA ALA A 186 -4.76 -18.81 -3.37
C ALA A 186 -3.56 -19.19 -4.25
N ILE A 187 -3.44 -20.47 -4.61
CA ILE A 187 -2.35 -20.96 -5.47
C ILE A 187 -2.49 -20.39 -6.89
N ALA A 188 -3.70 -20.39 -7.45
CA ALA A 188 -3.97 -19.85 -8.78
C ALA A 188 -3.67 -18.36 -8.86
N THR A 189 -4.13 -17.57 -7.88
CA THR A 189 -3.90 -16.11 -7.84
C THR A 189 -2.43 -15.78 -7.61
N LEU A 190 -1.72 -16.54 -6.76
CA LEU A 190 -0.26 -16.40 -6.59
C LEU A 190 0.47 -16.67 -7.91
N GLY A 191 0.08 -17.74 -8.64
CA GLY A 191 0.65 -18.06 -9.94
C GLY A 191 0.46 -16.92 -10.95
N PHE A 192 -0.73 -16.31 -11.00
CA PHE A 192 -0.98 -15.14 -11.84
C PHE A 192 -0.11 -13.93 -11.43
N GLY A 193 0.01 -13.66 -10.13
CA GLY A 193 0.88 -12.62 -9.62
C GLY A 193 2.33 -12.77 -10.10
N GLU A 194 2.85 -14.00 -10.02
CA GLU A 194 4.22 -14.30 -10.45
C GLU A 194 4.38 -14.23 -11.97
N ILE A 195 3.41 -14.70 -12.74
CA ILE A 195 3.41 -14.58 -14.21
C ILE A 195 3.50 -13.11 -14.62
N ILE A 196 2.69 -12.22 -14.04
CA ILE A 196 2.74 -10.79 -14.34
C ILE A 196 4.06 -10.18 -13.92
N ALA A 197 4.63 -10.57 -12.77
CA ALA A 197 5.92 -10.10 -12.32
C ALA A 197 7.08 -10.53 -13.24
N ILE A 198 7.03 -11.75 -13.78
CA ILE A 198 8.00 -12.25 -14.75
C ILE A 198 7.83 -11.55 -16.09
N LEU A 199 6.60 -11.43 -16.60
CA LEU A 199 6.30 -10.74 -17.87
C LEU A 199 6.75 -9.27 -17.83
N ALA A 200 6.49 -8.57 -16.73
CA ALA A 200 6.89 -7.18 -16.57
C ALA A 200 8.41 -6.96 -16.63
N ARG A 201 9.19 -7.96 -16.24
CA ARG A 201 10.67 -7.93 -16.26
C ARG A 201 11.27 -8.63 -17.48
N SER A 202 10.45 -9.25 -18.33
CA SER A 202 10.92 -9.99 -19.49
C SER A 202 11.26 -9.06 -20.66
N ASP A 203 12.16 -9.52 -21.53
CA ASP A 203 12.45 -8.83 -22.78
C ASP A 203 11.30 -8.90 -23.80
N LEU A 204 10.33 -9.79 -23.60
CA LEU A 204 9.15 -9.94 -24.48
C LEU A 204 8.30 -8.65 -24.53
N LEU A 205 8.12 -7.98 -23.41
CA LEU A 205 7.32 -6.76 -23.30
C LEU A 205 8.17 -5.49 -23.25
N LYS A 206 9.47 -5.59 -23.53
CA LYS A 206 10.42 -4.47 -23.46
C LYS A 206 10.01 -3.29 -24.34
N GLU A 207 9.50 -3.55 -25.54
CA GLU A 207 9.06 -2.52 -26.48
C GLU A 207 7.80 -1.77 -25.99
N TYR A 208 6.99 -2.39 -25.12
CA TYR A 208 5.74 -1.83 -24.63
C TYR A 208 5.83 -1.22 -23.23
N ILE A 209 6.54 -1.89 -22.32
CA ILE A 209 6.58 -1.51 -20.91
C ILE A 209 8.00 -1.33 -20.35
N GLY A 210 9.04 -1.36 -21.22
CA GLY A 210 10.43 -1.13 -20.85
C GLY A 210 11.17 -2.33 -20.28
N GLY A 211 10.50 -3.46 -20.03
CA GLY A 211 11.10 -4.69 -19.49
C GLY A 211 11.84 -4.46 -18.16
N PRO A 212 13.08 -4.98 -17.99
CA PRO A 212 13.83 -4.85 -16.73
C PRO A 212 14.17 -3.41 -16.32
N ARG A 213 14.18 -2.47 -17.27
CA ARG A 213 14.43 -1.04 -17.00
C ARG A 213 13.18 -0.29 -16.52
N GLY A 214 12.00 -0.84 -16.77
CA GLY A 214 10.74 -0.17 -16.53
C GLY A 214 10.54 1.06 -17.43
N ILE A 215 9.52 1.85 -17.11
CA ILE A 215 9.19 3.08 -17.83
C ILE A 215 9.94 4.24 -17.19
N LEU A 216 10.76 4.91 -17.99
CA LEU A 216 11.57 6.05 -17.56
C LEU A 216 10.80 7.37 -17.69
N ASN A 217 11.33 8.42 -17.05
CA ASN A 217 10.82 9.80 -17.15
C ASN A 217 9.33 9.93 -16.79
N VAL A 218 8.87 9.20 -15.78
CA VAL A 218 7.55 9.40 -15.19
C VAL A 218 7.57 10.69 -14.37
N PRO A 219 6.76 11.71 -14.71
CA PRO A 219 6.77 12.97 -14.00
C PRO A 219 6.25 12.78 -12.56
N LYS A 220 6.76 13.60 -11.65
CA LYS A 220 6.24 13.64 -10.29
C LYS A 220 4.79 14.10 -10.30
N PRO A 221 3.94 13.62 -9.36
CA PRO A 221 2.50 13.92 -9.37
C PRO A 221 2.16 15.41 -9.46
N LEU A 222 2.83 16.27 -8.70
CA LEU A 222 2.57 17.71 -8.72
C LEU A 222 3.21 18.43 -9.91
N ALA A 223 4.34 17.94 -10.41
CA ALA A 223 4.96 18.46 -11.63
C ALA A 223 4.07 18.24 -12.86
N SER A 224 3.28 17.17 -12.87
CA SER A 224 2.29 16.93 -13.93
C SER A 224 1.14 17.96 -13.96
N LEU A 225 0.93 18.72 -12.87
CA LEU A 225 0.01 19.85 -12.78
C LEU A 225 0.65 21.20 -13.17
N GLY A 226 1.92 21.18 -13.59
CA GLY A 226 2.68 22.41 -13.85
C GLY A 226 3.18 23.10 -12.58
N ILE A 227 3.15 22.42 -11.42
CA ILE A 227 3.67 22.93 -10.15
C ILE A 227 5.06 22.38 -9.96
N ASP A 228 6.07 23.15 -10.34
CA ASP A 228 7.47 22.81 -10.08
C ASP A 228 7.83 23.12 -8.64
N ILE A 229 8.11 22.04 -7.88
CA ILE A 229 8.50 22.13 -6.49
C ILE A 229 10.04 22.08 -6.41
N PRO A 230 10.69 23.10 -5.86
CA PRO A 230 12.13 23.10 -5.65
C PRO A 230 12.59 21.87 -4.86
N PRO A 231 13.79 21.34 -5.13
CA PRO A 231 14.31 20.14 -4.46
C PRO A 231 14.44 20.28 -2.95
N ASP A 232 14.62 21.52 -2.46
CA ASP A 232 14.77 21.84 -1.04
C ASP A 232 13.41 21.99 -0.32
N HIS A 233 12.32 21.93 -1.05
CA HIS A 233 10.99 22.07 -0.46
C HIS A 233 10.57 20.78 0.26
N TRP A 234 9.92 20.90 1.41
CA TRP A 234 9.47 19.76 2.23
C TRP A 234 8.55 18.76 1.48
N LEU A 235 7.88 19.21 0.43
CA LEU A 235 7.01 18.39 -0.41
C LEU A 235 7.76 17.85 -1.65
N ALA A 236 9.08 17.97 -1.72
CA ALA A 236 9.84 17.48 -2.87
C ALA A 236 10.01 15.95 -2.86
N GLY A 237 10.24 15.40 -4.04
CA GLY A 237 10.62 13.99 -4.19
C GLY A 237 9.60 12.99 -3.67
N PRO A 238 10.01 12.00 -2.86
CA PRO A 238 9.17 10.90 -2.37
C PRO A 238 8.04 11.36 -1.46
N ASN A 239 8.16 12.55 -0.83
CA ASN A 239 7.16 13.07 0.08
C ASN A 239 5.80 13.30 -0.62
N GLN A 240 5.80 13.65 -1.91
CA GLN A 240 4.56 13.77 -2.70
C GLN A 240 3.80 12.46 -2.73
N ILE A 241 4.51 11.36 -3.01
CA ILE A 241 3.91 10.02 -3.08
C ILE A 241 3.36 9.62 -1.70
N TYR A 242 4.09 9.93 -0.63
CA TYR A 242 3.64 9.67 0.73
C TYR A 242 2.31 10.36 1.05
N TYR A 243 2.20 11.67 0.83
CA TYR A 243 0.97 12.40 1.15
C TYR A 243 -0.21 11.99 0.27
N ILE A 244 0.04 11.73 -1.03
CA ILE A 244 -0.99 11.17 -1.91
C ILE A 244 -1.48 9.81 -1.41
N SER A 245 -0.54 8.92 -1.05
CA SER A 245 -0.88 7.60 -0.49
C SER A 245 -1.67 7.73 0.81
N LEU A 246 -1.34 8.70 1.66
CA LEU A 246 -2.04 8.95 2.91
C LEU A 246 -3.49 9.40 2.67
N VAL A 247 -3.71 10.29 1.71
CA VAL A 247 -5.07 10.69 1.29
C VAL A 247 -5.83 9.46 0.77
N CYS A 248 -5.20 8.65 -0.09
CA CYS A 248 -5.81 7.42 -0.60
C CYS A 248 -6.13 6.43 0.53
N ILE A 249 -5.26 6.26 1.52
CA ILE A 249 -5.50 5.43 2.71
C ILE A 249 -6.77 5.88 3.43
N VAL A 250 -6.95 7.18 3.65
CA VAL A 250 -8.14 7.73 4.32
C VAL A 250 -9.39 7.46 3.49
N VAL A 251 -9.35 7.73 2.17
CA VAL A 251 -10.48 7.51 1.26
C VAL A 251 -10.85 6.02 1.20
N ILE A 252 -9.89 5.14 0.98
CA ILE A 252 -10.14 3.70 0.88
C ILE A 252 -10.62 3.14 2.23
N SER A 253 -10.06 3.60 3.35
CA SER A 253 -10.53 3.21 4.68
C SER A 253 -11.99 3.63 4.91
N PHE A 254 -12.37 4.85 4.49
CA PHE A 254 -13.75 5.30 4.57
C PHE A 254 -14.69 4.45 3.71
N ILE A 255 -14.29 4.14 2.47
CA ILE A 255 -15.04 3.26 1.56
C ILE A 255 -15.18 1.87 2.18
N ALA A 256 -14.09 1.29 2.70
CA ALA A 256 -14.08 -0.04 3.31
C ALA A 256 -15.04 -0.14 4.51
N ILE A 257 -15.05 0.89 5.38
CA ILE A 257 -15.99 0.94 6.52
C ILE A 257 -17.43 1.02 6.03
N ARG A 258 -17.72 1.89 5.06
CA ARG A 258 -19.05 2.04 4.47
C ARG A 258 -19.52 0.77 3.78
N LEU A 259 -18.60 0.14 3.03
CA LEU A 259 -18.90 -1.11 2.33
C LEU A 259 -19.21 -2.23 3.30
N ARG A 260 -18.45 -2.38 4.38
CA ARG A 260 -18.67 -3.38 5.43
C ARG A 260 -20.06 -3.24 6.07
N ASP A 261 -20.49 -2.00 6.34
CA ASP A 261 -21.80 -1.74 6.98
C ASP A 261 -22.97 -1.75 5.97
N SER A 262 -22.68 -1.88 4.68
CA SER A 262 -23.66 -1.95 3.59
C SER A 262 -24.37 -3.30 3.53
N ARG A 263 -25.41 -3.40 2.68
CA ARG A 263 -26.09 -4.68 2.40
C ARG A 263 -25.15 -5.67 1.75
N LEU A 264 -24.30 -5.21 0.78
CA LEU A 264 -23.30 -6.03 0.10
C LEU A 264 -22.25 -6.57 1.08
N GLY A 265 -21.71 -5.71 1.95
CA GLY A 265 -20.69 -6.15 2.91
C GLY A 265 -21.22 -7.18 3.89
N ARG A 266 -22.48 -7.06 4.33
CA ARG A 266 -23.11 -8.07 5.18
C ARG A 266 -23.35 -9.39 4.45
N ALA A 267 -23.71 -9.35 3.17
CA ALA A 267 -23.84 -10.55 2.34
C ALA A 267 -22.49 -11.25 2.19
N TRP A 268 -21.41 -10.52 1.91
CA TRP A 268 -20.06 -11.09 1.82
C TRP A 268 -19.59 -11.74 3.12
N VAL A 269 -19.88 -11.11 4.25
CA VAL A 269 -19.56 -11.72 5.57
C VAL A 269 -20.37 -12.98 5.81
N ALA A 270 -21.63 -13.04 5.39
CA ALA A 270 -22.47 -14.24 5.48
C ALA A 270 -21.92 -15.39 4.61
N ILE A 271 -21.59 -15.09 3.36
CA ILE A 271 -20.96 -16.06 2.42
C ILE A 271 -19.64 -16.59 3.00
N ARG A 272 -18.82 -15.72 3.61
CA ARG A 272 -17.57 -16.13 4.25
C ARG A 272 -17.78 -17.11 5.41
N GLU A 273 -18.83 -16.92 6.21
CA GLU A 273 -19.13 -17.79 7.36
C GLU A 273 -19.63 -19.18 6.91
N ASP A 274 -20.59 -19.19 5.96
CA ASP A 274 -21.14 -20.43 5.38
C ASP A 274 -21.80 -20.11 4.03
N GLU A 275 -21.18 -20.57 2.95
CA GLU A 275 -21.62 -20.31 1.57
C GLU A 275 -22.94 -21.03 1.27
N ASP A 276 -23.09 -22.29 1.73
CA ASP A 276 -24.28 -23.10 1.44
C ASP A 276 -25.52 -22.53 2.16
N VAL A 277 -25.34 -22.06 3.40
CA VAL A 277 -26.42 -21.39 4.15
C VAL A 277 -26.76 -20.03 3.54
N ALA A 278 -25.76 -19.26 3.08
CA ALA A 278 -25.98 -17.97 2.44
C ALA A 278 -26.80 -18.14 1.14
N GLU A 279 -26.46 -19.12 0.31
CA GLU A 279 -27.19 -19.48 -0.92
C GLU A 279 -28.63 -19.89 -0.60
N ALA A 280 -28.84 -20.72 0.42
CA ALA A 280 -30.17 -21.13 0.86
C ALA A 280 -31.04 -19.96 1.34
N LEU A 281 -30.41 -18.88 1.85
CA LEU A 281 -31.08 -17.64 2.27
C LEU A 281 -31.27 -16.64 1.12
N GLY A 282 -30.82 -16.95 -0.10
CA GLY A 282 -30.96 -16.11 -1.29
C GLY A 282 -30.01 -14.93 -1.34
N LEU A 283 -28.85 -15.04 -0.72
CA LEU A 283 -27.77 -14.03 -0.72
C LEU A 283 -26.79 -14.26 -1.86
#